data_ede5ade1662806d12611db76b07f2c70
#
_entry.id   ede5ade1662806d12611db76b07f2c70
#
_cell.length_a   1.000
_cell.length_b   1.000
_cell.length_c   1.000
_cell.angle_alpha   90.00
_cell.angle_beta   90.00
_cell.angle_gamma   90.00
#
_symmetry.space_group_name_H-M   'P 1'
#
loop_
_entity.id
_entity.type
_entity.pdbx_description
1 polymer ?
#
loop_
_entity_poly.entity_id
_entity_poly.type
_entity_poly.pdbx_seq_one_letter_code
_entity_poly.pdbx_strand_id
1 'polypeptide(L)'
;MKDQVTSIEQPLRLVNGKFMRGDIEVKPEIGNPEQIALLQKIERERTQREKDANDGRLDVDIHVEDIKYKVVCKFRCICGNDIQARGINYTDVWEDLECPVYEDGPIICDKCYREYEIDGLHAKLIKR
;
A
#
# COMPACT_ATOMS: atom_id res chain seq x y z
N MET A 1 -6.60 -21.91 -28.01
CA MET A 1 -6.49 -22.93 -26.98
C MET A 1 -5.60 -22.50 -25.87
N LYS A 2 -4.37 -22.22 -26.17
CA LYS A 2 -3.47 -21.74 -25.13
C LYS A 2 -3.90 -20.41 -24.56
N ASP A 3 -4.48 -19.57 -25.38
CA ASP A 3 -4.93 -18.26 -24.93
C ASP A 3 -6.04 -18.36 -23.90
N GLN A 4 -6.88 -19.36 -24.03
CA GLN A 4 -7.95 -19.58 -23.08
C GLN A 4 -7.43 -19.97 -21.71
N VAL A 5 -6.39 -20.77 -21.70
CA VAL A 5 -5.76 -21.19 -20.45
C VAL A 5 -5.14 -19.99 -19.77
N THR A 6 -4.47 -19.13 -20.52
CA THR A 6 -3.87 -17.93 -19.98
C THR A 6 -4.92 -17.00 -19.37
N SER A 7 -6.04 -16.87 -20.05
CA SER A 7 -7.14 -16.05 -19.57
C SER A 7 -7.71 -16.55 -18.24
N ILE A 8 -7.86 -17.86 -18.13
CA ILE A 8 -8.41 -18.50 -16.94
C ILE A 8 -7.48 -18.36 -15.75
N GLU A 9 -6.20 -18.34 -16.01
CA GLU A 9 -5.20 -18.28 -14.96
C GLU A 9 -5.04 -16.89 -14.33
N GLN A 10 -5.56 -15.87 -14.97
CA GLN A 10 -5.44 -14.54 -14.40
C GLN A 10 -6.36 -14.39 -13.19
N PRO A 11 -5.83 -13.91 -12.06
CA PRO A 11 -6.65 -13.77 -10.87
C PRO A 11 -7.66 -12.64 -11.02
N LEU A 12 -8.80 -12.82 -10.39
CA LEU A 12 -9.79 -11.78 -10.27
C LEU A 12 -9.25 -10.67 -9.36
N ARG A 13 -9.42 -9.41 -9.77
CA ARG A 13 -8.97 -8.26 -8.99
C ARG A 13 -10.11 -7.27 -8.84
N LEU A 14 -10.02 -6.44 -7.83
CA LEU A 14 -10.96 -5.32 -7.65
C LEU A 14 -10.18 -4.03 -7.95
N VAL A 15 -10.62 -3.30 -8.96
CA VAL A 15 -9.98 -2.06 -9.41
C VAL A 15 -11.04 -0.97 -9.52
N ASN A 16 -10.90 0.08 -8.73
CA ASN A 16 -11.84 1.19 -8.71
C ASN A 16 -13.30 0.75 -8.52
N GLY A 17 -13.50 -0.25 -7.65
CA GLY A 17 -14.84 -0.76 -7.36
C GLY A 17 -15.36 -1.75 -8.39
N LYS A 18 -14.56 -2.16 -9.36
CA LYS A 18 -14.97 -3.09 -10.41
C LYS A 18 -14.15 -4.36 -10.36
N PHE A 19 -14.83 -5.50 -10.59
CA PHE A 19 -14.13 -6.77 -10.73
C PHE A 19 -13.47 -6.84 -12.10
N MET A 20 -12.19 -7.15 -12.12
CA MET A 20 -11.40 -7.26 -13.34
C MET A 20 -10.66 -8.57 -13.40
N ARG A 21 -10.64 -9.17 -14.59
CA ARG A 21 -9.80 -10.33 -14.88
C ARG A 21 -8.94 -9.96 -16.08
N GLY A 22 -7.66 -9.66 -15.82
CA GLY A 22 -6.84 -9.02 -16.83
C GLY A 22 -7.40 -7.66 -17.19
N ASP A 23 -7.65 -7.43 -18.45
CA ASP A 23 -8.24 -6.18 -18.95
C ASP A 23 -9.75 -6.24 -19.11
N ILE A 24 -10.37 -7.35 -18.72
CA ILE A 24 -11.79 -7.56 -18.93
C ILE A 24 -12.54 -7.27 -17.64
N GLU A 25 -13.57 -6.46 -17.73
CA GLU A 25 -14.45 -6.19 -16.60
C GLU A 25 -15.41 -7.37 -16.41
N VAL A 26 -15.53 -7.84 -15.18
CA VAL A 26 -16.44 -8.92 -14.81
C VAL A 26 -17.61 -8.34 -14.05
N LYS A 27 -18.81 -8.68 -14.46
CA LYS A 27 -20.02 -8.17 -13.80
C LYS A 27 -20.15 -8.74 -12.38
N PRO A 28 -20.55 -7.91 -11.41
CA PRO A 28 -20.84 -8.42 -10.07
C PRO A 28 -21.97 -9.43 -10.12
N GLU A 29 -21.80 -10.55 -9.43
CA GLU A 29 -22.80 -11.61 -9.35
C GLU A 29 -23.06 -11.98 -7.91
N ILE A 30 -24.30 -11.98 -7.51
CA ILE A 30 -24.69 -12.36 -6.15
C ILE A 30 -24.41 -13.85 -5.97
N GLY A 31 -23.67 -14.18 -4.90
CA GLY A 31 -23.35 -15.56 -4.60
C GLY A 31 -22.20 -16.16 -5.40
N ASN A 32 -21.51 -15.36 -6.19
CA ASN A 32 -20.34 -15.85 -6.93
C ASN A 32 -19.19 -16.15 -5.96
N PRO A 33 -18.74 -17.42 -5.86
CA PRO A 33 -17.73 -17.79 -4.86
C PRO A 33 -16.40 -17.07 -5.04
N GLU A 34 -15.98 -16.86 -6.29
CA GLU A 34 -14.70 -16.21 -6.57
C GLU A 34 -14.73 -14.74 -6.15
N GLN A 35 -15.84 -14.05 -6.43
CA GLN A 35 -15.98 -12.66 -6.05
C GLN A 35 -16.08 -12.50 -4.54
N ILE A 36 -16.82 -13.40 -3.89
CA ILE A 36 -16.91 -13.40 -2.43
C ILE A 36 -15.55 -13.63 -1.79
N ALA A 37 -14.80 -14.60 -2.29
CA ALA A 37 -13.47 -14.90 -1.77
C ALA A 37 -12.52 -13.72 -1.93
N LEU A 38 -12.60 -13.00 -3.07
CA LEU A 38 -11.78 -11.82 -3.30
C LEU A 38 -12.12 -10.70 -2.30
N LEU A 39 -13.40 -10.44 -2.09
CA LEU A 39 -13.83 -9.41 -1.14
C LEU A 39 -13.41 -9.75 0.28
N GLN A 40 -13.52 -11.02 0.66
CA GLN A 40 -13.06 -11.47 1.97
C GLN A 40 -11.55 -11.31 2.13
N LYS A 41 -10.80 -11.61 1.09
CA LYS A 41 -9.34 -11.43 1.12
C LYS A 41 -8.97 -9.97 1.29
N ILE A 42 -9.62 -9.08 0.54
CA ILE A 42 -9.38 -7.65 0.62
C ILE A 42 -9.68 -7.14 2.03
N GLU A 43 -10.78 -7.59 2.62
CA GLU A 43 -11.17 -7.19 3.96
C GLU A 43 -10.17 -7.68 5.02
N ARG A 44 -9.69 -8.91 4.88
CA ARG A 44 -8.67 -9.43 5.79
C ARG A 44 -7.36 -8.64 5.69
N GLU A 45 -6.95 -8.30 4.47
CA GLU A 45 -5.74 -7.50 4.27
C GLU A 45 -5.90 -6.10 4.85
N ARG A 46 -7.07 -5.51 4.66
CA ARG A 46 -7.36 -4.20 5.23
C ARG A 46 -7.32 -4.23 6.75
N THR A 47 -7.93 -5.23 7.36
CA THR A 47 -7.95 -5.42 8.81
C THR A 47 -6.54 -5.61 9.35
N GLN A 48 -5.72 -6.38 8.65
CA GLN A 48 -4.33 -6.58 9.05
C GLN A 48 -3.54 -5.28 8.95
N ARG A 49 -3.74 -4.50 7.87
CA ARG A 49 -3.07 -3.21 7.74
C ARG A 49 -3.47 -2.25 8.85
N GLU A 50 -4.75 -2.25 9.22
CA GLU A 50 -5.23 -1.41 10.31
C GLU A 50 -4.55 -1.77 11.63
N LYS A 51 -4.47 -3.04 11.92
CA LYS A 51 -3.79 -3.52 13.12
C LYS A 51 -2.32 -3.12 13.10
N ASP A 52 -1.65 -3.37 11.98
CA ASP A 52 -0.23 -3.06 11.85
C ASP A 52 0.01 -1.55 11.99
N ALA A 53 -0.83 -0.73 11.39
CA ALA A 53 -0.71 0.71 11.47
C ALA A 53 -0.92 1.23 12.90
N ASN A 54 -1.89 0.68 13.61
CA ASN A 54 -2.14 1.04 15.00
C ASN A 54 -0.97 0.66 15.91
N ASP A 55 -0.32 -0.46 15.60
CA ASP A 55 0.81 -0.96 16.36
C ASP A 55 2.15 -0.34 15.95
N GLY A 56 2.15 0.49 14.90
CA GLY A 56 3.36 1.09 14.38
C GLY A 56 4.23 0.10 13.61
N ARG A 57 3.62 -0.90 12.98
CA ARG A 57 4.33 -1.97 12.26
C ARG A 57 3.95 -2.07 10.78
N LEU A 58 3.28 -1.08 10.25
CA LEU A 58 2.92 -1.09 8.84
C LEU A 58 4.17 -0.94 7.99
N ASP A 59 4.43 -1.93 7.15
CA ASP A 59 5.66 -1.98 6.34
C ASP A 59 5.77 -0.81 5.38
N VAL A 60 6.94 -0.21 5.33
CA VAL A 60 7.27 0.89 4.43
C VAL A 60 8.43 0.47 3.55
N ASP A 61 8.27 0.68 2.26
CA ASP A 61 9.30 0.40 1.28
C ASP A 61 10.07 1.69 1.02
N ILE A 62 11.36 1.68 1.31
CA ILE A 62 12.18 2.88 1.21
C ILE A 62 13.18 2.74 0.08
N HIS A 63 13.19 3.72 -0.81
CA HIS A 63 14.15 3.80 -1.90
C HIS A 63 15.01 5.05 -1.77
N VAL A 64 16.29 4.90 -2.02
CA VAL A 64 17.23 6.01 -2.05
C VAL A 64 17.37 6.47 -3.49
N GLU A 65 16.88 7.66 -3.80
CA GLU A 65 17.05 8.25 -5.13
C GLU A 65 18.42 8.90 -5.26
N ASP A 66 18.89 9.51 -4.18
CA ASP A 66 20.21 10.14 -4.12
C ASP A 66 20.82 9.73 -2.79
N ILE A 67 21.99 9.17 -2.83
CA ILE A 67 22.62 8.58 -1.65
C ILE A 67 22.65 9.50 -0.44
N LYS A 68 22.76 10.80 -0.66
CA LYS A 68 22.92 11.75 0.44
C LYS A 68 21.64 12.42 0.88
N TYR A 69 20.70 12.65 -0.03
CA TYR A 69 19.67 13.63 0.28
C TYR A 69 18.23 13.19 0.02
N LYS A 70 18.00 12.34 -0.96
CA LYS A 70 16.62 12.07 -1.38
C LYS A 70 16.20 10.65 -1.11
N VAL A 71 15.15 10.52 -0.37
CA VAL A 71 14.57 9.24 0.00
C VAL A 71 13.10 9.27 -0.39
N VAL A 72 12.63 8.17 -0.95
CA VAL A 72 11.21 7.98 -1.26
C VAL A 72 10.72 6.79 -0.47
N CYS A 73 9.67 6.96 0.29
CA CYS A 73 9.02 5.85 0.96
C CYS A 73 7.64 5.59 0.34
N LYS A 74 7.28 4.32 0.30
CA LYS A 74 6.01 3.86 -0.24
C LYS A 74 5.38 2.88 0.72
N PHE A 75 4.11 3.06 0.97
CA PHE A 75 3.36 2.08 1.77
C PHE A 75 1.89 2.14 1.39
N ARG A 76 1.15 1.13 1.81
CA ARG A 76 -0.27 1.06 1.50
C ARG A 76 -1.09 1.50 2.71
N CYS A 77 -1.95 2.48 2.50
CA CYS A 77 -2.88 2.95 3.53
C CYS A 77 -3.89 1.87 3.89
N ILE A 78 -4.49 2.00 5.05
CA ILE A 78 -5.57 1.11 5.50
C ILE A 78 -6.69 1.06 4.44
N CYS A 79 -6.98 2.18 3.80
CA CYS A 79 -8.02 2.24 2.78
C CYS A 79 -7.64 1.57 1.45
N GLY A 80 -6.39 1.14 1.32
CA GLY A 80 -5.89 0.48 0.10
C GLY A 80 -5.17 1.41 -0.86
N ASN A 81 -5.15 2.71 -0.61
CA ASN A 81 -4.44 3.66 -1.44
C ASN A 81 -2.93 3.52 -1.25
N ASP A 82 -2.19 3.62 -2.35
CA ASP A 82 -0.74 3.62 -2.28
C ASP A 82 -0.26 5.03 -1.96
N ILE A 83 0.50 5.15 -0.88
CA ILE A 83 1.05 6.42 -0.42
C ILE A 83 2.52 6.49 -0.77
N GLN A 84 2.94 7.63 -1.28
CA GLN A 84 4.35 7.89 -1.55
C GLN A 84 4.72 9.21 -0.91
N ALA A 85 5.81 9.20 -0.14
CA ALA A 85 6.31 10.40 0.50
C ALA A 85 7.80 10.54 0.23
N ARG A 86 8.25 11.78 0.13
CA ARG A 86 9.65 12.10 -0.09
C ARG A 86 10.24 12.69 1.16
N GLY A 87 11.46 12.31 1.44
CA GLY A 87 12.16 12.79 2.60
C GLY A 87 13.63 13.04 2.31
N ILE A 88 14.32 13.48 3.33
CA ILE A 88 15.75 13.75 3.28
C ILE A 88 16.43 12.85 4.30
N ASN A 89 17.50 12.21 3.87
CA ASN A 89 18.33 11.43 4.77
C ASN A 89 19.48 12.30 5.25
N TYR A 90 19.49 12.58 6.54
CA TYR A 90 20.50 13.44 7.14
C TYR A 90 21.76 12.69 7.58
N THR A 91 21.82 11.39 7.39
CA THR A 91 23.04 10.68 7.75
C THR A 91 24.12 11.03 6.75
N ASP A 92 25.17 11.62 7.24
CA ASP A 92 26.30 12.04 6.44
C ASP A 92 27.17 10.91 5.98
N VAL A 93 26.84 9.73 6.33
CA VAL A 93 27.71 8.61 6.11
C VAL A 93 26.97 7.61 5.28
N TRP A 94 27.71 6.88 4.56
CA TRP A 94 27.28 5.71 3.83
C TRP A 94 26.57 4.70 4.69
N GLU A 95 25.98 5.15 5.74
CA GLU A 95 25.32 4.31 6.70
C GLU A 95 23.89 4.10 6.33
N ASP A 96 23.32 3.17 7.01
CA ASP A 96 21.95 2.75 6.80
C ASP A 96 20.98 3.92 6.91
N LEU A 97 19.88 3.82 6.20
CA LEU A 97 18.78 4.76 6.30
C LEU A 97 18.10 4.63 7.65
N GLU A 98 18.68 5.21 8.67
CA GLU A 98 18.12 5.03 10.00
C GLU A 98 16.92 5.92 10.27
N CYS A 99 17.01 7.17 9.88
CA CYS A 99 15.96 8.13 10.21
C CYS A 99 15.77 9.17 9.10
N PRO A 100 15.11 8.82 8.01
CA PRO A 100 14.76 9.84 7.03
C PRO A 100 13.78 10.81 7.64
N VAL A 101 13.98 12.08 7.37
CA VAL A 101 13.09 13.15 7.84
C VAL A 101 12.23 13.62 6.70
N TYR A 102 10.92 13.62 6.92
CA TYR A 102 9.95 14.04 5.91
C TYR A 102 9.54 15.48 6.21
N GLU A 103 9.71 16.35 5.23
CA GLU A 103 9.59 17.79 5.42
C GLU A 103 8.21 18.27 5.80
N ASP A 104 7.19 17.61 5.33
CA ASP A 104 5.82 18.10 5.44
C ASP A 104 5.08 17.60 6.68
N GLY A 105 5.81 17.13 7.69
CA GLY A 105 5.19 16.62 8.91
C GLY A 105 4.49 15.29 8.67
N PRO A 106 3.30 15.09 9.24
CA PRO A 106 2.60 13.83 9.06
C PRO A 106 2.27 13.54 7.62
N ILE A 107 2.34 12.28 7.24
CA ILE A 107 1.99 11.86 5.90
C ILE A 107 0.50 11.57 5.85
N ILE A 108 -0.20 12.23 4.94
CA ILE A 108 -1.66 12.16 4.86
C ILE A 108 -2.07 11.42 3.60
N CYS A 109 -2.96 10.45 3.77
CA CYS A 109 -3.54 9.76 2.62
C CYS A 109 -4.50 10.72 1.90
N ASP A 110 -4.30 10.89 0.60
CA ASP A 110 -5.14 11.79 -0.20
C ASP A 110 -6.52 11.22 -0.52
N LYS A 111 -6.77 9.98 -0.15
CA LYS A 111 -8.07 9.34 -0.36
C LYS A 111 -8.95 9.34 0.89
N CYS A 112 -8.39 8.97 2.03
CA CYS A 112 -9.16 8.84 3.26
C CYS A 112 -8.75 9.82 4.35
N TYR A 113 -7.69 10.59 4.12
CA TYR A 113 -7.17 11.62 5.03
C TYR A 113 -6.65 11.10 6.37
N ARG A 114 -6.37 9.81 6.47
CA ARG A 114 -5.66 9.28 7.64
C ARG A 114 -4.24 9.81 7.65
N GLU A 115 -3.72 10.09 8.84
CA GLU A 115 -2.37 10.63 9.01
C GLU A 115 -1.47 9.57 9.61
N TYR A 116 -0.27 9.48 9.06
CA TYR A 116 0.73 8.48 9.46
C TYR A 116 2.04 9.15 9.83
N GLU A 117 2.77 8.51 10.73
CA GLU A 117 4.13 8.87 11.07
C GLU A 117 5.04 7.71 10.69
N ILE A 118 6.18 8.01 10.06
CA ILE A 118 7.14 6.99 9.67
C ILE A 118 8.26 6.94 10.68
N ASP A 119 8.51 5.74 11.20
CA ASP A 119 9.59 5.48 12.13
C ASP A 119 10.40 4.31 11.60
N GLY A 120 11.57 4.62 11.04
CA GLY A 120 12.40 3.62 10.40
C GLY A 120 11.72 3.02 9.18
N LEU A 121 11.48 1.74 9.22
CA LEU A 121 10.87 1.00 8.11
C LEU A 121 9.37 0.76 8.31
N HIS A 122 8.76 1.46 9.26
CA HIS A 122 7.36 1.23 9.59
C HIS A 122 6.59 2.53 9.66
N ALA A 123 5.31 2.45 9.32
CA ALA A 123 4.38 3.55 9.45
C ALA A 123 3.43 3.29 10.61
N LYS A 124 3.10 4.34 11.34
CA LYS A 124 2.15 4.29 12.45
C LYS A 124 1.01 5.25 12.17
N LEU A 125 -0.22 4.78 12.37
CA LEU A 125 -1.39 5.63 12.26
C LEU A 125 -1.45 6.55 13.47
N ILE A 126 -1.48 7.86 13.25
CA ILE A 126 -1.54 8.85 14.30
C ILE A 126 -2.86 9.59 14.34
N LYS A 127 -3.59 9.60 13.22
CA LYS A 127 -4.88 10.26 13.17
C LYS A 127 -5.77 9.64 12.11
N ARG A 128 -6.98 9.37 12.49
CA ARG A 128 -7.98 8.77 11.62
C ARG A 128 -8.81 9.79 10.85
#